data_3f9a16c4b49e1289dd4d8b0a498491a5
#
_entry.id   3f9a16c4b49e1289dd4d8b0a498491a5
#
_cell.length_a   1.000
_cell.length_b   1.000
_cell.length_c   1.000
_cell.angle_alpha   90.00
_cell.angle_beta   90.00
_cell.angle_gamma   90.00
#
_symmetry.space_group_name_H-M   'P 1'
#
loop_
_entity.id
_entity.type
_entity.pdbx_description
1 polymer ?
#
loop_
_entity_poly.entity_id
_entity_poly.type
_entity_poly.pdbx_seq_one_letter_code
_entity_poly.pdbx_strand_id
1 'polypeptide(L)'
;GVFGSDFGSCAFVFQKYPLLDYKGAYKRLFEKQGSVSSNEELDNTFKLSKCFYASVSDFKKIPGSPVVYWVSANCREVFTLFNNLGSFSTTRKGMATGLNEEFVRCWFEVNNNKLGFNYSSRKEASISQKKWFPYANGGEYKKWYGNYIDVVNWENDGHRLQTEKHDKDERIRAVNLNLEYIFSEGLSWTSITSSFFSIRYLPKGFLFSSASNAFFLKESSNLKIPLALL
;
A
#
# COMPACT_ATOMS: atom_id res chain seq x y z
N GLY A 1 17.45 10.96 -18.12
CA GLY A 1 17.38 9.49 -18.34
C GLY A 1 17.72 9.13 -19.79
N VAL A 2 18.05 7.87 -20.07
CA VAL A 2 18.47 7.37 -21.39
C VAL A 2 17.48 7.70 -22.52
N PHE A 3 16.20 7.83 -22.18
CA PHE A 3 15.12 8.15 -23.14
C PHE A 3 14.46 9.49 -22.88
N GLY A 4 15.14 10.42 -22.23
CA GLY A 4 14.61 11.75 -21.93
C GLY A 4 13.50 11.75 -20.87
N SER A 5 13.34 10.65 -20.10
CA SER A 5 12.40 10.54 -19.01
C SER A 5 13.13 10.31 -17.68
N ASP A 6 12.50 10.69 -16.57
CA ASP A 6 13.06 10.50 -15.21
C ASP A 6 12.95 9.04 -14.69
N PHE A 7 12.47 8.13 -15.51
CA PHE A 7 12.40 6.72 -15.15
C PHE A 7 13.78 6.06 -15.21
N GLY A 8 14.11 5.30 -14.20
CA GLY A 8 15.30 4.46 -14.20
C GLY A 8 15.25 3.46 -15.36
N SER A 9 16.37 3.28 -16.04
CA SER A 9 16.52 2.32 -17.14
C SER A 9 17.34 1.13 -16.67
N CYS A 10 17.01 -0.04 -17.20
CA CYS A 10 17.69 -1.30 -16.93
C CYS A 10 18.07 -1.95 -18.25
N ALA A 11 19.32 -2.38 -18.39
CA ALA A 11 19.79 -3.19 -19.50
C ALA A 11 20.07 -4.61 -19.01
N PHE A 12 19.67 -5.60 -19.80
CA PHE A 12 19.88 -7.00 -19.46
C PHE A 12 20.22 -7.84 -20.70
N VAL A 13 21.00 -8.90 -20.46
CA VAL A 13 21.32 -9.93 -21.45
C VAL A 13 20.72 -11.24 -20.97
N PHE A 14 19.88 -11.84 -21.79
CA PHE A 14 19.29 -13.15 -21.53
C PHE A 14 19.92 -14.22 -22.39
N GLN A 15 20.07 -15.40 -21.80
CA GLN A 15 20.41 -16.59 -22.53
C GLN A 15 19.17 -17.45 -22.75
N LYS A 16 19.01 -17.96 -23.98
CA LYS A 16 17.83 -18.74 -24.38
C LYS A 16 17.75 -20.10 -23.66
N TYR A 17 18.90 -20.71 -23.38
CA TYR A 17 18.95 -22.03 -22.76
C TYR A 17 19.29 -21.90 -21.27
N PRO A 18 18.56 -22.61 -20.37
CA PRO A 18 18.86 -22.61 -18.96
C PRO A 18 20.22 -23.28 -18.70
N LEU A 19 21.04 -22.60 -17.92
CA LEU A 19 22.24 -23.16 -17.34
C LEU A 19 21.96 -23.46 -15.87
N LEU A 20 22.09 -24.70 -15.46
CA LEU A 20 21.98 -25.11 -14.07
C LEU A 20 23.03 -24.38 -13.22
N ASP A 21 22.62 -23.88 -12.08
CA ASP A 21 23.47 -23.17 -11.10
C ASP A 21 24.21 -21.93 -11.62
N TYR A 22 23.80 -21.40 -12.78
CA TYR A 22 24.40 -20.20 -13.30
C TYR A 22 24.13 -18.99 -12.42
N LYS A 23 25.18 -18.24 -12.07
CA LYS A 23 25.11 -16.96 -11.39
C LYS A 23 25.28 -15.83 -12.38
N GLY A 24 24.21 -15.10 -12.62
CA GLY A 24 24.26 -13.88 -13.40
C GLY A 24 25.08 -12.80 -12.71
N ALA A 25 25.73 -11.95 -13.50
CA ALA A 25 26.45 -10.78 -13.03
C ALA A 25 25.55 -9.55 -13.08
N TYR A 26 25.49 -8.80 -11.99
CA TYR A 26 24.65 -7.63 -11.82
C TYR A 26 25.45 -6.43 -11.38
N LYS A 27 25.17 -5.27 -11.96
CA LYS A 27 25.78 -4.01 -11.57
C LYS A 27 24.69 -2.96 -11.30
N ARG A 28 24.81 -2.23 -10.20
CA ARG A 28 24.02 -1.04 -9.93
C ARG A 28 24.87 0.17 -10.24
N LEU A 29 24.53 0.90 -11.29
CA LEU A 29 25.34 2.02 -11.77
C LEU A 29 25.07 3.30 -10.97
N PHE A 30 23.84 3.49 -10.52
CA PHE A 30 23.41 4.70 -9.81
C PHE A 30 22.58 4.36 -8.58
N GLU A 31 22.79 5.05 -7.48
CA GLU A 31 22.01 4.87 -6.25
C GLU A 31 20.70 5.67 -6.27
N LYS A 32 20.70 6.81 -6.97
CA LYS A 32 19.54 7.69 -7.13
C LYS A 32 19.17 7.77 -8.60
N GLN A 33 17.88 8.00 -8.86
CA GLN A 33 17.45 8.38 -10.21
C GLN A 33 18.13 9.67 -10.63
N GLY A 34 18.62 9.70 -11.85
CA GLY A 34 19.28 10.85 -12.42
C GLY A 34 19.67 10.60 -13.87
N SER A 35 20.03 11.64 -14.57
CA SER A 35 20.58 11.57 -15.91
C SER A 35 22.09 11.39 -15.85
N VAL A 36 22.64 10.65 -16.80
CA VAL A 36 24.07 10.57 -17.06
C VAL A 36 24.49 11.80 -17.85
N SER A 37 25.55 12.49 -17.42
CA SER A 37 26.01 13.72 -18.06
C SER A 37 26.75 13.44 -19.37
N SER A 38 27.41 12.26 -19.48
CA SER A 38 28.16 11.86 -20.66
C SER A 38 28.33 10.34 -20.77
N ASN A 39 28.67 9.85 -21.97
CA ASN A 39 29.04 8.45 -22.18
C ASN A 39 30.29 8.06 -21.40
N GLU A 40 31.22 8.97 -21.22
CA GLU A 40 32.46 8.74 -20.48
C GLU A 40 32.17 8.53 -18.98
N GLU A 41 31.26 9.30 -18.40
CA GLU A 41 30.77 9.09 -17.02
C GLU A 41 30.13 7.72 -16.86
N LEU A 42 29.30 7.30 -17.81
CA LEU A 42 28.65 5.99 -17.80
C LEU A 42 29.67 4.86 -17.87
N ASP A 43 30.64 4.94 -18.76
CA ASP A 43 31.71 3.95 -18.92
C ASP A 43 32.57 3.82 -17.65
N ASN A 44 32.93 4.95 -17.07
CA ASN A 44 33.70 4.98 -15.82
C ASN A 44 32.88 4.37 -14.66
N THR A 45 31.64 4.76 -14.53
CA THR A 45 30.74 4.20 -13.50
C THR A 45 30.54 2.69 -13.71
N PHE A 46 30.39 2.23 -14.95
CA PHE A 46 30.26 0.82 -15.26
C PHE A 46 31.53 0.04 -14.90
N LYS A 47 32.71 0.56 -15.16
CA LYS A 47 34.00 -0.07 -14.83
C LYS A 47 34.21 -0.16 -13.30
N LEU A 48 33.92 0.92 -12.59
CA LEU A 48 34.19 1.06 -11.16
C LEU A 48 33.10 0.45 -10.27
N SER A 49 31.86 0.30 -10.76
CA SER A 49 30.75 -0.21 -9.95
C SER A 49 30.98 -1.66 -9.51
N LYS A 50 30.57 -1.94 -8.28
CA LYS A 50 30.60 -3.31 -7.70
C LYS A 50 29.78 -4.27 -8.54
N CYS A 51 30.36 -5.42 -8.85
CA CYS A 51 29.66 -6.52 -9.49
C CYS A 51 29.12 -7.48 -8.42
N PHE A 52 27.84 -7.81 -8.53
CA PHE A 52 27.16 -8.78 -7.69
C PHE A 52 26.90 -10.04 -8.50
N TYR A 53 26.89 -11.19 -7.83
CA TYR A 53 26.58 -12.48 -8.46
C TYR A 53 25.41 -13.13 -7.72
N ALA A 54 24.38 -13.47 -8.45
CA ALA A 54 23.20 -14.14 -7.91
C ALA A 54 22.58 -15.09 -8.93
N SER A 55 21.97 -16.17 -8.47
CA SER A 55 21.25 -17.11 -9.31
C SER A 55 19.74 -16.80 -9.34
N VAL A 56 19.04 -17.31 -10.34
CA VAL A 56 17.57 -17.23 -10.41
C VAL A 56 16.92 -17.92 -9.21
N SER A 57 17.54 -19.01 -8.68
CA SER A 57 17.08 -19.70 -7.49
C SER A 57 17.15 -18.81 -6.24
N ASP A 58 18.11 -17.89 -6.17
CA ASP A 58 18.19 -16.93 -5.07
C ASP A 58 17.01 -15.95 -5.03
N PHE A 59 16.54 -15.52 -6.20
CA PHE A 59 15.39 -14.61 -6.29
C PHE A 59 14.08 -15.31 -5.96
N LYS A 60 13.95 -16.60 -6.31
CA LYS A 60 12.76 -17.40 -5.99
C LYS A 60 12.54 -17.61 -4.49
N LYS A 61 13.54 -17.42 -3.65
CA LYS A 61 13.41 -17.48 -2.18
C LYS A 61 12.52 -16.36 -1.64
N ILE A 62 12.43 -15.23 -2.35
CA ILE A 62 11.65 -14.08 -1.92
C ILE A 62 10.30 -14.07 -2.64
N PRO A 63 9.17 -13.87 -1.94
CA PRO A 63 7.85 -13.80 -2.56
C PRO A 63 7.80 -12.75 -3.69
N GLY A 64 7.25 -13.15 -4.84
CA GLY A 64 7.24 -12.32 -6.05
C GLY A 64 8.52 -12.37 -6.86
N SER A 65 9.54 -13.09 -6.41
CA SER A 65 10.82 -13.30 -7.11
C SER A 65 11.49 -12.00 -7.62
N PRO A 66 11.59 -10.95 -6.80
CA PRO A 66 12.20 -9.69 -7.22
C PRO A 66 13.70 -9.90 -7.48
N VAL A 67 14.23 -9.22 -8.51
CA VAL A 67 15.67 -9.29 -8.86
C VAL A 67 16.49 -8.43 -7.90
N VAL A 68 16.64 -8.90 -6.67
CA VAL A 68 17.33 -8.18 -5.57
C VAL A 68 18.74 -8.75 -5.34
N TYR A 69 19.59 -8.64 -6.34
CA TYR A 69 20.94 -9.20 -6.34
C TYR A 69 21.86 -8.64 -5.24
N TRP A 70 21.53 -7.47 -4.68
CA TRP A 70 22.30 -6.81 -3.60
C TRP A 70 21.99 -7.33 -2.20
N VAL A 71 20.91 -8.11 -2.04
CA VAL A 71 20.49 -8.65 -0.74
C VAL A 71 21.36 -9.82 -0.34
N SER A 72 21.78 -9.88 0.94
CA SER A 72 22.61 -10.96 1.47
C SER A 72 21.90 -12.33 1.43
N ALA A 73 22.67 -13.41 1.42
CA ALA A 73 22.13 -14.77 1.49
C ALA A 73 21.27 -14.98 2.74
N ASN A 74 21.74 -14.52 3.90
CA ASN A 74 21.01 -14.64 5.17
C ASN A 74 19.65 -13.93 5.11
N CYS A 75 19.60 -12.74 4.50
CA CYS A 75 18.33 -12.02 4.35
C CYS A 75 17.35 -12.78 3.42
N ARG A 76 17.85 -13.42 2.36
CA ARG A 76 17.01 -14.27 1.49
C ARG A 76 16.53 -15.53 2.19
N GLU A 77 17.33 -16.11 3.06
CA GLU A 77 16.95 -17.31 3.83
C GLU A 77 15.84 -17.06 4.84
N VAL A 78 15.76 -15.85 5.42
CA VAL A 78 14.67 -15.47 6.32
C VAL A 78 13.29 -15.71 5.67
N PHE A 79 13.15 -15.45 4.37
CA PHE A 79 11.89 -15.68 3.66
C PHE A 79 11.56 -17.16 3.43
N THR A 80 12.52 -18.06 3.57
CA THR A 80 12.29 -19.51 3.47
C THR A 80 12.10 -20.18 4.84
N LEU A 81 12.68 -19.59 5.88
CA LEU A 81 12.64 -20.14 7.24
C LEU A 81 11.41 -19.72 8.03
N PHE A 82 10.85 -18.54 7.75
CA PHE A 82 9.76 -17.97 8.52
C PHE A 82 8.51 -17.75 7.68
N ASN A 83 7.37 -17.86 8.33
CA ASN A 83 6.09 -17.50 7.73
C ASN A 83 6.05 -16.00 7.42
N ASN A 84 5.57 -15.64 6.25
CA ASN A 84 5.37 -14.24 5.89
C ASN A 84 4.14 -13.67 6.61
N LEU A 85 4.09 -12.35 6.72
CA LEU A 85 2.98 -11.65 7.38
C LEU A 85 1.61 -11.97 6.75
N GLY A 86 1.57 -12.24 5.44
CA GLY A 86 0.36 -12.60 4.71
C GLY A 86 -0.24 -13.96 5.12
N SER A 87 0.52 -14.84 5.82
CA SER A 87 -0.02 -16.12 6.30
C SER A 87 -1.06 -15.92 7.41
N PHE A 88 -0.89 -14.92 8.29
CA PHE A 88 -1.80 -14.62 9.40
C PHE A 88 -2.56 -13.30 9.26
N SER A 89 -2.42 -12.64 8.13
CA SER A 89 -3.11 -11.38 7.88
C SER A 89 -3.60 -11.26 6.45
N THR A 90 -4.40 -10.24 6.24
CA THR A 90 -4.94 -9.88 4.95
C THR A 90 -4.79 -8.38 4.75
N THR A 91 -4.16 -7.97 3.65
CA THR A 91 -4.11 -6.57 3.27
C THR A 91 -5.22 -6.24 2.28
N ARG A 92 -5.87 -5.09 2.47
CA ARG A 92 -6.98 -4.64 1.64
C ARG A 92 -6.80 -3.19 1.23
N LYS A 93 -7.15 -2.91 -0.01
CA LYS A 93 -7.31 -1.56 -0.52
C LYS A 93 -8.72 -1.09 -0.19
N GLY A 94 -8.85 0.12 0.33
CA GLY A 94 -10.15 0.69 0.65
C GLY A 94 -10.87 1.27 -0.56
N MET A 95 -11.99 1.91 -0.29
CA MET A 95 -12.85 2.50 -1.30
C MET A 95 -12.31 3.86 -1.80
N ALA A 96 -12.73 4.27 -3.00
CA ALA A 96 -12.56 5.62 -3.49
C ALA A 96 -13.93 6.22 -3.76
N THR A 97 -14.20 7.41 -3.23
CA THR A 97 -15.52 8.05 -3.34
C THR A 97 -15.82 8.54 -4.75
N GLY A 98 -14.78 8.77 -5.57
CA GLY A 98 -14.91 9.36 -6.89
C GLY A 98 -15.24 10.87 -6.89
N LEU A 99 -15.68 11.41 -5.73
CA LEU A 99 -15.98 12.82 -5.53
C LEU A 99 -15.81 13.19 -4.05
N ASN A 100 -14.56 13.36 -3.62
CA ASN A 100 -14.26 13.66 -2.22
C ASN A 100 -14.92 14.93 -1.72
N GLU A 101 -15.02 15.95 -2.56
CA GLU A 101 -15.66 17.24 -2.24
C GLU A 101 -17.12 17.10 -1.77
N GLU A 102 -17.80 16.06 -2.17
CA GLU A 102 -19.18 15.79 -1.77
C GLU A 102 -19.26 14.79 -0.61
N PHE A 103 -18.46 13.73 -0.66
CA PHE A 103 -18.60 12.60 0.25
C PHE A 103 -17.66 12.62 1.45
N VAL A 104 -16.64 13.48 1.47
CA VAL A 104 -15.68 13.56 2.57
C VAL A 104 -15.74 14.95 3.20
N ARG A 105 -15.67 15.00 4.53
CA ARG A 105 -15.60 16.23 5.33
C ARG A 105 -14.65 16.03 6.50
N CYS A 106 -14.17 17.13 7.06
CA CYS A 106 -13.59 17.07 8.40
C CYS A 106 -14.71 16.84 9.44
N TRP A 107 -14.43 16.05 10.46
CA TRP A 107 -15.45 15.71 11.48
C TRP A 107 -16.08 16.94 12.15
N PHE A 108 -15.34 18.04 12.26
CA PHE A 108 -15.81 19.28 12.87
C PHE A 108 -16.67 20.17 11.93
N GLU A 109 -16.74 19.82 10.63
CA GLU A 109 -17.58 20.51 9.64
C GLU A 109 -19.01 19.97 9.58
N VAL A 110 -19.27 18.86 10.25
CA VAL A 110 -20.54 18.17 10.18
C VAL A 110 -21.31 18.21 11.50
N ASN A 111 -22.62 17.99 11.44
CA ASN A 111 -23.46 17.96 12.63
C ASN A 111 -23.11 16.74 13.50
N ASN A 112 -22.74 16.97 14.76
CA ASN A 112 -22.39 15.92 15.72
C ASN A 112 -23.48 14.86 15.91
N ASN A 113 -24.76 15.23 15.82
CA ASN A 113 -25.87 14.28 15.91
C ASN A 113 -25.91 13.30 14.73
N LYS A 114 -25.26 13.62 13.63
CA LYS A 114 -25.13 12.77 12.43
C LYS A 114 -23.82 12.00 12.36
N LEU A 115 -22.89 12.17 13.31
CA LEU A 115 -21.68 11.41 13.41
C LEU A 115 -21.94 10.04 14.06
N GLY A 116 -21.34 9.02 13.47
CA GLY A 116 -21.38 7.64 13.95
C GLY A 116 -20.02 7.13 14.34
N PHE A 117 -19.80 6.79 15.62
CA PHE A 117 -18.56 6.26 16.14
C PHE A 117 -18.74 4.85 16.71
N ASN A 118 -17.67 4.07 16.70
CA ASN A 118 -17.59 2.77 17.36
C ASN A 118 -18.57 1.68 16.88
N TYR A 119 -19.12 1.84 15.69
CA TYR A 119 -19.92 0.78 15.09
C TYR A 119 -19.04 -0.43 14.71
N SER A 120 -19.58 -1.62 14.83
CA SER A 120 -18.81 -2.86 14.61
C SER A 120 -19.13 -3.54 13.28
N SER A 121 -20.15 -3.07 12.59
CA SER A 121 -20.60 -3.67 11.33
C SER A 121 -21.41 -2.69 10.48
N ARG A 122 -21.50 -2.99 9.19
CA ARG A 122 -22.38 -2.28 8.24
C ARG A 122 -23.85 -2.30 8.70
N LYS A 123 -24.30 -3.44 9.20
CA LYS A 123 -25.68 -3.60 9.69
C LYS A 123 -25.97 -2.67 10.86
N GLU A 124 -25.08 -2.61 11.84
CA GLU A 124 -25.23 -1.72 12.98
C GLU A 124 -25.21 -0.26 12.56
N ALA A 125 -24.28 0.13 11.67
CA ALA A 125 -24.20 1.46 11.13
C ALA A 125 -25.44 1.87 10.34
N SER A 126 -26.03 0.99 9.52
CA SER A 126 -27.21 1.28 8.70
C SER A 126 -28.47 1.54 9.55
N ILE A 127 -28.63 0.86 10.68
CA ILE A 127 -29.77 1.04 11.60
C ILE A 127 -29.65 2.35 12.39
N SER A 128 -28.44 2.86 12.56
CA SER A 128 -28.15 4.01 13.44
C SER A 128 -28.72 5.36 12.96
N GLN A 129 -29.13 5.46 11.69
CA GLN A 129 -29.53 6.70 11.03
C GLN A 129 -28.46 7.81 11.05
N LYS A 130 -27.20 7.41 11.30
CA LYS A 130 -26.05 8.29 11.20
C LYS A 130 -25.64 8.44 9.73
N LYS A 131 -25.02 9.57 9.43
CA LYS A 131 -24.62 9.93 8.06
C LYS A 131 -23.14 9.87 7.86
N TRP A 132 -22.38 10.35 8.82
CA TRP A 132 -20.95 10.56 8.73
C TRP A 132 -20.20 9.59 9.64
N PHE A 133 -19.28 8.86 9.07
CA PHE A 133 -18.48 7.85 9.80
C PHE A 133 -16.99 8.12 9.64
N PRO A 134 -16.17 7.82 10.65
CA PRO A 134 -14.72 8.02 10.58
C PRO A 134 -14.09 7.36 9.35
N TYR A 135 -13.19 8.08 8.70
CA TYR A 135 -12.61 7.67 7.44
C TYR A 135 -11.08 7.80 7.45
N ALA A 136 -10.38 6.68 7.40
CA ALA A 136 -8.94 6.67 7.25
C ALA A 136 -8.58 6.97 5.78
N ASN A 137 -8.19 8.21 5.51
CA ASN A 137 -7.97 8.72 4.15
C ASN A 137 -6.49 8.94 3.79
N GLY A 138 -5.57 8.31 4.50
CA GLY A 138 -4.14 8.52 4.34
C GLY A 138 -3.66 9.77 5.05
N GLY A 139 -2.72 10.49 4.46
CA GLY A 139 -2.18 11.74 4.99
C GLY A 139 -0.69 11.68 5.27
N GLU A 140 -0.19 12.68 6.01
CA GLU A 140 1.20 12.86 6.34
C GLU A 140 1.80 11.73 7.19
N TYR A 141 3.12 11.70 7.28
CA TYR A 141 3.83 10.77 8.13
C TYR A 141 3.40 10.91 9.60
N LYS A 142 2.81 9.86 10.13
CA LYS A 142 2.52 9.68 11.57
C LYS A 142 2.66 8.20 11.92
N LYS A 143 3.39 7.90 12.99
CA LYS A 143 3.45 6.61 13.67
C LYS A 143 2.69 6.78 14.98
N TRP A 144 2.11 5.89 15.25
CA TRP A 144 1.39 4.70 15.39
C TRP A 144 -0.10 5.00 15.47
N TYR A 145 -0.46 6.30 15.54
CA TYR A 145 -1.81 6.83 15.63
C TYR A 145 -1.94 8.17 14.89
N GLY A 146 -3.10 8.45 14.29
CA GLY A 146 -3.41 9.76 13.71
C GLY A 146 -3.92 9.70 12.26
N ASN A 147 -4.10 10.89 11.66
CA ASN A 147 -4.73 11.12 10.37
C ASN A 147 -6.22 10.70 10.35
N TYR A 148 -6.96 11.00 11.45
CA TYR A 148 -8.36 10.64 11.64
C TYR A 148 -9.25 11.88 11.72
N ILE A 149 -8.99 12.84 10.84
CA ILE A 149 -9.76 14.09 10.76
C ILE A 149 -11.00 13.89 9.87
N ASP A 150 -10.89 13.02 8.88
CA ASP A 150 -11.90 12.84 7.87
C ASP A 150 -13.05 11.94 8.33
N VAL A 151 -14.23 12.28 7.86
CA VAL A 151 -15.44 11.46 7.91
C VAL A 151 -16.03 11.33 6.51
N VAL A 152 -16.61 10.18 6.24
CA VAL A 152 -17.25 9.90 4.93
C VAL A 152 -18.75 9.74 5.08
N ASN A 153 -19.49 10.22 4.09
CA ASN A 153 -20.93 10.01 4.01
C ASN A 153 -21.24 8.54 3.67
N TRP A 154 -21.61 7.77 4.68
CA TRP A 154 -22.02 6.38 4.58
C TRP A 154 -23.48 6.18 5.00
N GLU A 155 -24.31 7.19 4.84
CA GLU A 155 -25.75 7.15 5.14
C GLU A 155 -26.43 6.01 4.38
N ASN A 156 -27.35 5.29 5.05
CA ASN A 156 -28.08 4.15 4.49
C ASN A 156 -27.12 3.08 3.87
N ASP A 157 -26.11 2.70 4.62
CA ASP A 157 -25.08 1.74 4.18
C ASP A 157 -24.33 2.19 2.91
N GLY A 158 -24.11 3.49 2.77
CA GLY A 158 -23.38 4.05 1.63
C GLY A 158 -24.15 3.97 0.30
N HIS A 159 -25.48 3.95 0.34
CA HIS A 159 -26.32 3.78 -0.85
C HIS A 159 -25.90 4.71 -2.00
N ARG A 160 -25.67 6.00 -1.72
CA ARG A 160 -25.24 6.94 -2.78
C ARG A 160 -23.90 6.56 -3.39
N LEU A 161 -22.90 6.20 -2.57
CA LEU A 161 -21.58 5.75 -3.06
C LEU A 161 -21.66 4.46 -3.87
N GLN A 162 -22.66 3.63 -3.64
CA GLN A 162 -22.83 2.36 -4.34
C GLN A 162 -23.69 2.46 -5.60
N THR A 163 -24.41 3.55 -5.80
CA THR A 163 -25.38 3.68 -6.89
C THR A 163 -25.20 4.92 -7.77
N GLU A 164 -24.54 5.97 -7.28
CA GLU A 164 -24.37 7.21 -8.03
C GLU A 164 -23.44 7.02 -9.22
N LYS A 165 -23.93 7.39 -10.40
CA LYS A 165 -23.23 7.23 -11.66
C LYS A 165 -22.46 8.49 -12.05
N HIS A 166 -21.49 8.31 -12.93
CA HIS A 166 -20.84 9.43 -13.59
C HIS A 166 -21.80 10.20 -14.48
N ASP A 167 -21.60 11.51 -14.58
CA ASP A 167 -22.43 12.38 -15.45
C ASP A 167 -22.28 12.05 -16.93
N LYS A 168 -21.22 11.39 -17.33
CA LYS A 168 -20.86 11.11 -18.73
C LYS A 168 -21.16 9.68 -19.18
N ASP A 169 -21.32 8.76 -18.26
CA ASP A 169 -21.52 7.34 -18.57
C ASP A 169 -22.30 6.62 -17.45
N GLU A 170 -22.66 5.36 -17.70
CA GLU A 170 -23.44 4.53 -16.77
C GLU A 170 -22.63 3.91 -15.63
N ARG A 171 -21.32 4.14 -15.56
CA ARG A 171 -20.47 3.55 -14.52
C ARG A 171 -20.70 4.22 -13.17
N ILE A 172 -20.69 3.42 -12.12
CA ILE A 172 -20.71 3.93 -10.76
C ILE A 172 -19.45 4.77 -10.53
N ARG A 173 -19.62 5.97 -9.98
CA ARG A 173 -18.55 6.94 -9.76
C ARG A 173 -17.56 6.46 -8.70
N ALA A 174 -18.06 5.94 -7.60
CA ALA A 174 -17.21 5.42 -6.53
C ALA A 174 -16.74 4.00 -6.82
N VAL A 175 -15.54 3.68 -6.32
CA VAL A 175 -14.98 2.32 -6.35
C VAL A 175 -15.11 1.74 -4.95
N ASN A 176 -16.07 0.86 -4.76
CA ASN A 176 -16.38 0.24 -3.47
C ASN A 176 -15.72 -1.13 -3.38
N LEU A 177 -14.57 -1.19 -2.70
CA LEU A 177 -13.79 -2.41 -2.54
C LEU A 177 -13.79 -2.86 -1.08
N ASN A 178 -13.78 -4.19 -0.88
CA ASN A 178 -13.56 -4.82 0.42
C ASN A 178 -14.48 -4.28 1.53
N LEU A 179 -15.75 -4.08 1.21
CA LEU A 179 -16.74 -3.54 2.15
C LEU A 179 -17.00 -4.45 3.35
N GLU A 180 -16.60 -5.70 3.29
CA GLU A 180 -16.65 -6.66 4.39
C GLU A 180 -15.65 -6.35 5.52
N TYR A 181 -14.66 -5.50 5.24
CA TYR A 181 -13.62 -5.10 6.21
C TYR A 181 -13.87 -3.72 6.84
N ILE A 182 -14.80 -2.92 6.31
CA ILE A 182 -15.11 -1.62 6.93
C ILE A 182 -15.69 -1.83 8.33
N PHE A 183 -15.44 -0.89 9.22
CA PHE A 183 -15.74 -0.94 10.65
C PHE A 183 -14.91 -1.95 11.45
N SER A 184 -14.05 -2.73 10.80
CA SER A 184 -13.15 -3.66 11.49
C SER A 184 -11.90 -2.96 12.02
N GLU A 185 -11.39 -3.46 13.14
CA GLU A 185 -10.12 -3.05 13.70
C GLU A 185 -8.95 -3.59 12.88
N GLY A 186 -7.91 -2.80 12.70
CA GLY A 186 -6.74 -3.18 11.92
C GLY A 186 -5.57 -2.23 12.04
N LEU A 187 -4.68 -2.28 11.07
CA LEU A 187 -3.60 -1.32 10.88
C LEU A 187 -3.75 -0.68 9.51
N SER A 188 -3.33 0.57 9.36
CA SER A 188 -3.41 1.27 8.09
C SER A 188 -2.13 2.05 7.77
N TRP A 189 -1.87 2.30 6.50
CA TRP A 189 -0.75 3.12 6.02
C TRP A 189 -1.15 3.94 4.81
N THR A 190 -0.46 5.05 4.60
CA THR A 190 -0.65 5.87 3.40
C THR A 190 -0.04 5.18 2.19
N SER A 191 -0.83 5.01 1.13
CA SER A 191 -0.45 4.25 -0.07
C SER A 191 0.69 4.88 -0.85
N ILE A 192 0.70 6.21 -0.94
CA ILE A 192 1.72 6.98 -1.65
C ILE A 192 2.25 8.04 -0.70
N THR A 193 3.54 8.03 -0.45
CA THR A 193 4.23 9.01 0.40
C THR A 193 5.61 9.32 -0.16
N SER A 194 6.04 10.57 0.01
CA SER A 194 7.42 11.01 -0.24
C SER A 194 8.30 10.89 1.01
N SER A 195 7.72 10.49 2.14
CA SER A 195 8.38 10.30 3.42
C SER A 195 8.63 8.82 3.73
N PHE A 196 9.00 8.51 4.96
CA PHE A 196 9.19 7.15 5.43
C PHE A 196 7.88 6.37 5.50
N PHE A 197 7.98 5.05 5.40
CA PHE A 197 6.84 4.18 5.67
C PHE A 197 6.37 4.37 7.12
N SER A 198 5.05 4.49 7.30
CA SER A 198 4.45 4.61 8.62
C SER A 198 3.14 3.84 8.69
N ILE A 199 3.03 3.00 9.69
CA ILE A 199 1.82 2.24 9.97
C ILE A 199 1.11 2.84 11.19
N ARG A 200 -0.21 2.82 11.17
CA ARG A 200 -1.08 3.37 12.21
C ARG A 200 -2.14 2.36 12.62
N TYR A 201 -2.49 2.38 13.87
CA TYR A 201 -3.65 1.64 14.37
C TYR A 201 -4.93 2.15 13.69
N LEU A 202 -5.70 1.29 13.10
CA LEU A 202 -7.02 1.58 12.54
C LEU A 202 -8.08 1.15 13.56
N PRO A 203 -8.73 2.09 14.25
CA PRO A 203 -9.73 1.75 15.24
C PRO A 203 -10.97 1.09 14.63
N LYS A 204 -11.66 0.31 15.45
CA LYS A 204 -13.01 -0.17 15.12
C LYS A 204 -13.95 1.01 14.84
N GLY A 205 -14.83 0.86 13.87
CA GLY A 205 -15.76 1.90 13.48
C GLY A 205 -15.30 2.82 12.37
N PHE A 206 -14.14 2.54 11.78
CA PHE A 206 -13.61 3.29 10.65
C PHE A 206 -13.89 2.61 9.31
N LEU A 207 -14.15 3.44 8.31
CA LEU A 207 -13.97 3.09 6.90
C LEU A 207 -12.55 3.48 6.48
N PHE A 208 -12.06 2.95 5.37
CA PHE A 208 -10.73 3.25 4.87
C PHE A 208 -10.72 3.44 3.35
N SER A 209 -9.84 4.34 2.90
CA SER A 209 -9.77 4.77 1.51
C SER A 209 -8.75 3.97 0.69
N SER A 210 -8.80 4.14 -0.61
CA SER A 210 -7.76 3.67 -1.52
C SER A 210 -6.41 4.37 -1.34
N ALA A 211 -6.39 5.54 -0.68
CA ALA A 211 -5.18 6.24 -0.27
C ALA A 211 -4.63 5.74 1.08
N SER A 212 -5.41 4.93 1.82
CA SER A 212 -5.03 4.35 3.10
C SER A 212 -5.34 2.85 3.10
N ASN A 213 -4.43 2.06 2.56
CA ASN A 213 -4.57 0.60 2.61
C ASN A 213 -4.61 0.12 4.06
N ALA A 214 -5.29 -1.00 4.29
CA ALA A 214 -5.45 -1.56 5.61
C ALA A 214 -5.01 -3.02 5.68
N PHE A 215 -4.65 -3.44 6.87
CA PHE A 215 -4.16 -4.75 7.24
C PHE A 215 -5.01 -5.30 8.37
N PHE A 216 -5.53 -6.49 8.19
CA PHE A 216 -6.42 -7.16 9.14
C PHE A 216 -5.84 -8.51 9.52
N LEU A 217 -5.83 -8.84 10.80
CA LEU A 217 -5.44 -10.17 11.26
C LEU A 217 -6.55 -11.17 10.98
N LYS A 218 -6.19 -12.39 10.60
CA LYS A 218 -7.13 -13.48 10.30
C LYS A 218 -7.73 -14.09 11.57
N GLU A 219 -7.00 -14.01 12.65
CA GLU A 219 -7.40 -14.52 13.97
C GLU A 219 -7.27 -13.40 15.01
N SER A 220 -7.86 -13.56 16.19
CA SER A 220 -7.80 -12.57 17.27
C SER A 220 -6.41 -12.50 17.91
N SER A 221 -5.41 -12.19 17.12
CA SER A 221 -4.04 -11.97 17.54
C SER A 221 -3.79 -10.50 17.88
N ASN A 222 -2.74 -10.24 18.60
CA ASN A 222 -2.44 -8.92 19.12
C ASN A 222 -1.87 -7.99 18.02
N LEU A 223 -2.66 -7.03 17.55
CA LEU A 223 -2.23 -6.00 16.58
C LEU A 223 -1.04 -5.15 17.06
N LYS A 224 -0.76 -5.10 18.36
CA LYS A 224 0.36 -4.31 18.89
C LYS A 224 1.72 -4.85 18.42
N ILE A 225 1.83 -6.16 18.19
CA ILE A 225 3.08 -6.76 17.74
C ILE A 225 3.46 -6.26 16.33
N PRO A 226 2.63 -6.45 15.27
CA PRO A 226 2.97 -5.91 13.96
C PRO A 226 3.02 -4.38 13.94
N LEU A 227 2.24 -3.69 14.77
CA LEU A 227 2.30 -2.24 14.90
C LEU A 227 3.66 -1.76 15.44
N ALA A 228 4.25 -2.49 16.37
CA ALA A 228 5.56 -2.15 16.95
C ALA A 228 6.75 -2.50 16.04
N LEU A 229 6.59 -3.51 15.17
CA LEU A 229 7.65 -4.00 14.28
C LEU A 229 7.73 -3.25 12.94
N LEU A 230 6.62 -2.63 12.49
CA LEU A 230 6.49 -1.92 11.22
C LEU A 230 6.45 -0.40 11.40
#